data_a1d2075f848fe802099280193727a080
#
_entry.id   a1d2075f848fe802099280193727a080
#
_cell.length_a   1.000
_cell.length_b   1.000
_cell.length_c   1.000
_cell.angle_alpha   90.00
_cell.angle_beta   90.00
_cell.angle_gamma   90.00
#
_symmetry.space_group_name_H-M   'P 1'
#
loop_
_entity.id
_entity.type
_entity.pdbx_description
1 polymer ?
#
loop_
_entity_poly.entity_id
_entity_poly.type
_entity_poly.pdbx_seq_one_letter_code
_entity_poly.pdbx_strand_id
1 'polypeptide(L)'
;MDINSVNVEAIVKQVLEGMLEKPAGASAPTAPGQIPATSKVAMLTALEHYDIKEYPIPDIGDDDILVKVEGCGICGTDAHEFKRDPFGLIPLVLGHEGTGEIVKMGKNVKKDSAGKDLKIGDKVVTCMIFKDNPDITMFDLNKQNVGGADVYGLLPDDDIHLNGWFADYIVIRGGSTVFNVSDLDLDSRILIEPCAVLIHAVERAKTTGILRFNSRVVVQGCGPIGLICIAILRTMGIENIVAVDGEQKRLDFAKEMGATKSVNFKDHKGIEALAKAVEDSFDGHLADFAFQ
;
A
#
# COMPACT_ATOMS: atom_id res chain seq x y z
N MET A 1 4.23 7.38 21.69
CA MET A 1 2.80 7.59 21.45
C MET A 1 2.24 6.36 20.80
N ASP A 2 1.22 5.80 21.40
CA ASP A 2 0.75 4.44 21.11
C ASP A 2 0.02 4.40 19.75
N ILE A 3 0.62 3.76 18.76
CA ILE A 3 0.02 3.50 17.45
C ILE A 3 -1.24 2.63 17.57
N ASN A 4 -1.37 1.90 18.68
CA ASN A 4 -2.53 1.08 19.00
C ASN A 4 -3.82 1.88 19.30
N SER A 5 -3.76 3.22 19.34
CA SER A 5 -4.93 4.06 19.57
C SER A 5 -5.66 4.47 18.28
N VAL A 6 -5.17 4.08 17.11
CA VAL A 6 -5.86 4.33 15.83
C VAL A 6 -6.95 3.28 15.67
N ASN A 7 -8.18 3.68 15.87
CA ASN A 7 -9.32 2.80 15.60
C ASN A 7 -9.57 2.75 14.07
N VAL A 8 -8.80 1.89 13.39
CA VAL A 8 -8.93 1.67 11.93
C VAL A 8 -10.35 1.22 11.59
N GLU A 9 -11.01 0.42 12.45
CA GLU A 9 -12.41 0.01 12.25
C GLU A 9 -13.36 1.19 12.21
N ALA A 10 -13.15 2.21 13.04
CA ALA A 10 -13.97 3.43 13.03
C ALA A 10 -13.79 4.22 11.73
N ILE A 11 -12.55 4.30 11.21
CA ILE A 11 -12.25 4.96 9.92
C ILE A 11 -12.92 4.20 8.78
N VAL A 12 -12.72 2.88 8.72
CA VAL A 12 -13.34 2.01 7.70
C VAL A 12 -14.87 2.13 7.78
N LYS A 13 -15.44 2.09 8.97
CA LYS A 13 -16.89 2.21 9.16
C LYS A 13 -17.41 3.56 8.66
N GLN A 14 -16.75 4.66 8.99
CA GLN A 14 -17.17 6.00 8.55
C GLN A 14 -17.11 6.14 7.01
N VAL A 15 -16.04 5.64 6.39
CA VAL A 15 -15.90 5.64 4.92
C VAL A 15 -16.99 4.77 4.28
N LEU A 16 -17.21 3.56 4.81
CA LEU A 16 -18.25 2.66 4.29
C LEU A 16 -19.66 3.21 4.50
N GLU A 17 -19.96 3.77 5.66
CA GLU A 17 -21.27 4.40 5.92
C GLU A 17 -21.51 5.57 4.97
N GLY A 18 -20.53 6.46 4.75
CA GLY A 18 -20.61 7.53 3.77
C GLY A 18 -20.79 7.05 2.33
N MET A 19 -20.18 5.94 1.96
CA MET A 19 -20.35 5.32 0.64
C MET A 19 -21.72 4.64 0.46
N LEU A 20 -22.32 4.14 1.55
CA LEU A 20 -23.61 3.42 1.54
C LEU A 20 -24.82 4.37 1.68
N GLU A 21 -24.66 5.56 2.25
CA GLU A 21 -25.72 6.55 2.26
C GLU A 21 -26.01 7.02 0.83
N LYS A 22 -27.19 6.67 0.31
CA LYS A 22 -27.65 7.16 -1.00
C LYS A 22 -27.85 8.67 -0.90
N PRO A 23 -27.04 9.51 -1.59
CA PRO A 23 -27.35 10.93 -1.69
C PRO A 23 -28.68 11.09 -2.42
N ALA A 24 -29.51 12.02 -1.97
CA ALA A 24 -30.70 12.44 -2.70
C ALA A 24 -30.25 13.03 -4.05
N GLY A 25 -30.33 12.25 -5.11
CA GLY A 25 -29.85 12.60 -6.46
C GLY A 25 -29.01 11.53 -7.14
N ALA A 26 -28.99 10.28 -6.63
CA ALA A 26 -28.23 9.20 -7.26
C ALA A 26 -28.59 9.07 -8.74
N SER A 27 -27.61 9.33 -9.62
CA SER A 27 -27.70 9.02 -11.05
C SER A 27 -28.10 7.55 -11.20
N ALA A 28 -28.97 7.25 -12.17
CA ALA A 28 -29.40 5.89 -12.48
C ALA A 28 -28.19 4.99 -12.71
N PRO A 29 -28.26 3.70 -12.33
CA PRO A 29 -27.15 2.78 -12.57
C PRO A 29 -26.81 2.78 -14.07
N THR A 30 -25.57 3.12 -14.38
CA THR A 30 -25.04 3.07 -15.76
C THR A 30 -25.05 1.63 -16.26
N ALA A 31 -25.37 1.45 -17.55
CA ALA A 31 -25.31 0.14 -18.18
C ALA A 31 -23.90 -0.46 -18.06
N PRO A 32 -23.75 -1.80 -17.97
CA PRO A 32 -22.44 -2.43 -17.90
C PRO A 32 -21.52 -1.94 -19.03
N GLY A 33 -20.33 -1.43 -18.69
CA GLY A 33 -19.35 -0.92 -19.64
C GLY A 33 -19.46 0.57 -19.99
N GLN A 34 -20.44 1.29 -19.46
CA GLN A 34 -20.54 2.75 -19.66
C GLN A 34 -19.83 3.50 -18.52
N ILE A 35 -18.90 4.38 -18.86
CA ILE A 35 -18.25 5.28 -17.90
C ILE A 35 -19.29 6.32 -17.46
N PRO A 36 -19.54 6.51 -16.15
CA PRO A 36 -20.46 7.52 -15.66
C PRO A 36 -19.92 8.94 -15.93
N ALA A 37 -20.78 9.94 -15.83
CA ALA A 37 -20.35 11.33 -15.99
C ALA A 37 -19.52 11.83 -14.80
N THR A 38 -19.70 11.22 -13.62
CA THR A 38 -19.08 11.62 -12.36
C THR A 38 -18.48 10.45 -11.62
N SER A 39 -17.53 10.74 -10.73
CA SER A 39 -16.89 9.82 -9.79
C SER A 39 -17.08 10.31 -8.38
N LYS A 40 -17.39 9.41 -7.45
CA LYS A 40 -17.33 9.72 -6.03
C LYS A 40 -15.90 9.54 -5.53
N VAL A 41 -15.54 10.39 -4.59
CA VAL A 41 -14.27 10.32 -3.86
C VAL A 41 -14.52 10.47 -2.37
N ALA A 42 -13.78 9.75 -1.54
CA ALA A 42 -13.71 10.02 -0.10
C ALA A 42 -12.58 11.04 0.13
N MET A 43 -12.95 12.30 0.26
CA MET A 43 -12.01 13.41 0.44
C MET A 43 -11.82 13.71 1.92
N LEU A 44 -10.58 13.68 2.39
CA LEU A 44 -10.21 14.19 3.70
C LEU A 44 -10.26 15.73 3.65
N THR A 45 -11.29 16.33 4.24
CA THR A 45 -11.54 17.80 4.15
C THR A 45 -11.15 18.55 5.42
N ALA A 46 -11.02 17.83 6.53
CA ALA A 46 -10.48 18.31 7.79
C ALA A 46 -9.89 17.14 8.57
N LEU A 47 -9.14 17.43 9.63
CA LEU A 47 -8.66 16.39 10.54
C LEU A 47 -9.83 15.55 11.06
N GLU A 48 -9.66 14.24 11.02
CA GLU A 48 -10.64 13.23 11.47
C GLU A 48 -12.01 13.32 10.74
N HIS A 49 -12.04 13.92 9.53
CA HIS A 49 -13.28 14.09 8.80
C HIS A 49 -13.14 13.85 7.30
N TYR A 50 -13.93 12.91 6.78
CA TYR A 50 -14.11 12.67 5.35
C TYR A 50 -15.46 13.18 4.87
N ASP A 51 -15.46 13.82 3.70
CA ASP A 51 -16.66 14.08 2.91
C ASP A 51 -16.67 13.19 1.67
N ILE A 52 -17.81 12.58 1.37
CA ILE A 52 -18.02 11.97 0.07
C ILE A 52 -18.43 13.05 -0.91
N LYS A 53 -17.50 13.36 -1.82
CA LYS A 53 -17.73 14.35 -2.88
C LYS A 53 -17.90 13.65 -4.22
N GLU A 54 -18.56 14.33 -5.13
CA GLU A 54 -18.79 13.84 -6.48
C GLU A 54 -18.25 14.85 -7.48
N TYR A 55 -17.34 14.41 -8.34
CA TYR A 55 -16.68 15.25 -9.33
C TYR A 55 -16.90 14.71 -10.73
N PRO A 56 -16.96 15.57 -11.77
CA PRO A 56 -16.96 15.13 -13.16
C PRO A 56 -15.72 14.27 -13.44
N ILE A 57 -15.90 13.17 -14.17
CA ILE A 57 -14.76 12.42 -14.73
C ILE A 57 -14.17 13.26 -15.87
N PRO A 58 -12.90 13.68 -15.78
CA PRO A 58 -12.31 14.56 -16.78
C PRO A 58 -12.06 13.83 -18.10
N ASP A 59 -11.90 14.59 -19.16
CA ASP A 59 -11.25 14.07 -20.34
C ASP A 59 -9.78 13.85 -20.04
N ILE A 60 -9.31 12.62 -20.31
CA ILE A 60 -7.92 12.24 -20.07
C ILE A 60 -7.02 12.67 -21.22
N GLY A 61 -5.77 12.97 -20.90
CA GLY A 61 -4.73 13.26 -21.88
C GLY A 61 -4.31 12.06 -22.75
N ASP A 62 -3.47 12.32 -23.72
CA ASP A 62 -3.00 11.33 -24.70
C ASP A 62 -2.16 10.21 -24.06
N ASP A 63 -1.55 10.47 -22.89
CA ASP A 63 -0.66 9.56 -22.17
C ASP A 63 -1.27 9.04 -20.87
N ASP A 64 -2.52 9.43 -20.55
CA ASP A 64 -3.19 9.10 -19.30
C ASP A 64 -4.01 7.81 -19.41
N ILE A 65 -4.35 7.26 -18.26
CA ILE A 65 -5.24 6.10 -18.11
C ILE A 65 -6.32 6.43 -17.10
N LEU A 66 -7.59 6.19 -17.42
CA LEU A 66 -8.69 6.20 -16.47
C LEU A 66 -8.92 4.77 -15.97
N VAL A 67 -8.85 4.61 -14.66
CA VAL A 67 -9.02 3.32 -13.99
C VAL A 67 -10.27 3.37 -13.11
N LYS A 68 -11.17 2.39 -13.29
CA LYS A 68 -12.24 2.11 -12.32
C LYS A 68 -11.63 1.34 -11.16
N VAL A 69 -11.72 1.89 -9.97
CA VAL A 69 -11.15 1.27 -8.77
C VAL A 69 -11.93 0.02 -8.40
N GLU A 70 -11.23 -1.06 -8.12
CA GLU A 70 -11.81 -2.31 -7.61
C GLU A 70 -11.50 -2.54 -6.13
N GLY A 71 -10.39 -1.98 -5.65
CA GLY A 71 -10.00 -2.05 -4.25
C GLY A 71 -8.78 -1.21 -3.95
N CYS A 72 -8.65 -0.86 -2.68
CA CYS A 72 -7.48 -0.16 -2.15
C CYS A 72 -7.25 -0.57 -0.70
N GLY A 73 -6.01 -0.86 -0.34
CA GLY A 73 -5.60 -1.03 1.05
C GLY A 73 -5.65 0.29 1.82
N ILE A 74 -5.66 0.19 3.13
CA ILE A 74 -5.56 1.35 4.05
C ILE A 74 -4.23 1.25 4.78
N CYS A 75 -3.33 2.16 4.47
CA CYS A 75 -2.01 2.26 5.07
C CYS A 75 -2.02 2.99 6.42
N GLY A 76 -1.01 2.76 7.23
CA GLY A 76 -0.73 3.59 8.41
C GLY A 76 -0.55 5.08 8.07
N THR A 77 -0.06 5.39 6.87
CA THR A 77 0.07 6.76 6.37
C THR A 77 -1.29 7.43 6.23
N ASP A 78 -2.30 6.74 5.68
CA ASP A 78 -3.68 7.28 5.57
C ASP A 78 -4.24 7.61 6.95
N ALA A 79 -3.98 6.75 7.95
CA ALA A 79 -4.40 6.98 9.32
C ALA A 79 -3.65 8.15 9.99
N HIS A 80 -2.40 8.40 9.61
CA HIS A 80 -1.62 9.55 10.10
C HIS A 80 -2.13 10.86 9.49
N GLU A 81 -2.38 10.89 8.16
CA GLU A 81 -2.99 12.05 7.49
C GLU A 81 -4.36 12.38 8.08
N PHE A 82 -5.21 11.36 8.27
CA PHE A 82 -6.52 11.53 8.89
C PHE A 82 -6.43 12.23 10.26
N LYS A 83 -5.44 11.88 11.09
CA LYS A 83 -5.33 12.39 12.47
C LYS A 83 -4.53 13.67 12.63
N ARG A 84 -3.57 13.95 11.75
CA ARG A 84 -2.55 14.95 12.04
C ARG A 84 -2.17 15.85 10.86
N ASP A 85 -2.49 15.43 9.63
CA ASP A 85 -2.04 16.11 8.40
C ASP A 85 -0.55 16.50 8.47
N PRO A 86 0.37 15.53 8.68
CA PRO A 86 1.78 15.84 8.90
C PRO A 86 2.45 16.50 7.71
N PHE A 87 1.86 16.40 6.52
CA PHE A 87 2.39 17.01 5.29
C PHE A 87 1.65 18.29 4.89
N GLY A 88 0.54 18.66 5.57
CA GLY A 88 -0.23 19.86 5.26
C GLY A 88 -0.97 19.76 3.92
N LEU A 89 -1.54 18.60 3.61
CA LEU A 89 -2.12 18.29 2.29
C LEU A 89 -3.64 18.45 2.23
N ILE A 90 -4.33 18.62 3.36
CA ILE A 90 -5.79 18.75 3.38
C ILE A 90 -6.23 20.01 2.62
N PRO A 91 -7.22 19.91 1.67
CA PRO A 91 -8.00 18.72 1.33
C PRO A 91 -7.29 17.80 0.33
N LEU A 92 -7.52 16.48 0.47
CA LEU A 92 -6.97 15.49 -0.48
C LEU A 92 -7.82 14.21 -0.53
N VAL A 93 -7.67 13.45 -1.60
CA VAL A 93 -8.17 12.06 -1.71
C VAL A 93 -7.04 11.12 -1.37
N LEU A 94 -7.17 10.37 -0.27
CA LEU A 94 -6.18 9.40 0.18
C LEU A 94 -6.25 8.09 -0.62
N GLY A 95 -5.41 7.12 -0.21
CA GLY A 95 -5.30 5.78 -0.79
C GLY A 95 -4.21 5.69 -1.84
N HIS A 96 -3.24 4.81 -1.60
CA HIS A 96 -2.07 4.59 -2.46
C HIS A 96 -1.75 3.10 -2.70
N GLU A 97 -2.51 2.20 -2.09
CA GLU A 97 -2.39 0.74 -2.24
C GLU A 97 -3.50 0.19 -3.15
N GLY A 98 -3.74 0.84 -4.30
CA GLY A 98 -4.91 0.61 -5.11
C GLY A 98 -4.69 -0.24 -6.35
N THR A 99 -5.80 -0.82 -6.83
CA THR A 99 -5.88 -1.57 -8.09
C THR A 99 -7.25 -1.39 -8.74
N GLY A 100 -7.32 -1.54 -10.03
CA GLY A 100 -8.59 -1.42 -10.75
C GLY A 100 -8.49 -1.78 -12.22
N GLU A 101 -9.60 -1.59 -12.92
CA GLU A 101 -9.77 -1.90 -14.34
C GLU A 101 -9.56 -0.67 -15.20
N ILE A 102 -8.77 -0.80 -16.25
CA ILE A 102 -8.65 0.23 -17.30
C ILE A 102 -9.99 0.37 -18.02
N VAL A 103 -10.59 1.57 -17.96
CA VAL A 103 -11.85 1.87 -18.65
C VAL A 103 -11.67 2.86 -19.81
N LYS A 104 -10.60 3.65 -19.83
CA LYS A 104 -10.23 4.55 -20.93
C LYS A 104 -8.71 4.70 -20.98
N MET A 105 -8.15 4.80 -22.15
CA MET A 105 -6.71 4.97 -22.38
C MET A 105 -6.46 6.10 -23.34
N GLY A 106 -5.45 6.91 -23.06
CA GLY A 106 -4.90 7.87 -24.01
C GLY A 106 -4.32 7.19 -25.26
N LYS A 107 -4.28 7.90 -26.36
CA LYS A 107 -3.89 7.32 -27.67
C LYS A 107 -2.45 6.82 -27.73
N ASN A 108 -1.56 7.35 -26.87
CA ASN A 108 -0.15 6.97 -26.82
C ASN A 108 0.11 5.76 -25.92
N VAL A 109 -0.81 5.45 -25.01
CA VAL A 109 -0.68 4.32 -24.07
C VAL A 109 -0.90 3.01 -24.82
N LYS A 110 0.13 2.15 -24.86
CA LYS A 110 0.09 0.86 -25.57
C LYS A 110 0.60 -0.29 -24.74
N LYS A 111 1.53 -0.01 -23.82
CA LYS A 111 2.24 -1.01 -23.04
C LYS A 111 2.35 -0.54 -21.60
N ASP A 112 2.45 -1.52 -20.71
CA ASP A 112 2.82 -1.26 -19.32
C ASP A 112 4.34 -1.01 -19.19
N SER A 113 4.77 -0.70 -17.98
CA SER A 113 6.18 -0.38 -17.70
C SER A 113 7.13 -1.57 -17.83
N ALA A 114 6.60 -2.81 -17.86
CA ALA A 114 7.36 -4.03 -18.14
C ALA A 114 7.36 -4.41 -19.64
N GLY A 115 6.65 -3.65 -20.49
CA GLY A 115 6.55 -3.89 -21.93
C GLY A 115 5.41 -4.82 -22.35
N LYS A 116 4.53 -5.25 -21.44
CA LYS A 116 3.32 -6.03 -21.72
C LYS A 116 2.27 -5.11 -22.35
N ASP A 117 1.57 -5.58 -23.38
CA ASP A 117 0.52 -4.79 -24.04
C ASP A 117 -0.62 -4.49 -23.05
N LEU A 118 -1.15 -3.26 -23.14
CA LEU A 118 -2.31 -2.79 -22.36
C LEU A 118 -3.53 -2.62 -23.27
N LYS A 119 -4.69 -2.94 -22.72
CA LYS A 119 -6.00 -2.73 -23.33
C LYS A 119 -7.06 -2.38 -22.29
N ILE A 120 -8.17 -1.83 -22.73
CA ILE A 120 -9.36 -1.63 -21.89
C ILE A 120 -9.83 -2.98 -21.33
N GLY A 121 -10.16 -3.01 -20.05
CA GLY A 121 -10.53 -4.21 -19.30
C GLY A 121 -9.37 -4.87 -18.55
N ASP A 122 -8.10 -4.51 -18.85
CA ASP A 122 -6.97 -5.01 -18.09
C ASP A 122 -6.97 -4.46 -16.66
N LYS A 123 -6.52 -5.29 -15.72
CA LYS A 123 -6.35 -4.92 -14.32
C LYS A 123 -4.94 -4.40 -14.11
N VAL A 124 -4.85 -3.25 -13.44
CA VAL A 124 -3.57 -2.58 -13.25
C VAL A 124 -3.35 -2.16 -11.81
N VAL A 125 -2.08 -2.07 -11.47
CA VAL A 125 -1.55 -1.33 -10.31
C VAL A 125 -0.60 -0.28 -10.82
N THR A 126 -0.43 0.81 -10.06
CA THR A 126 0.58 1.81 -10.35
C THR A 126 1.57 1.89 -9.21
N CYS A 127 2.81 2.24 -9.52
CA CYS A 127 3.63 2.78 -8.47
C CYS A 127 2.98 4.05 -7.93
N MET A 128 2.94 4.19 -6.62
CA MET A 128 2.36 5.37 -5.99
C MET A 128 3.12 6.65 -6.33
N ILE A 129 4.42 6.56 -6.57
CA ILE A 129 5.28 7.71 -6.88
C ILE A 129 5.25 7.93 -8.39
N PHE A 130 4.90 9.13 -8.82
CA PHE A 130 5.02 9.56 -10.21
C PHE A 130 5.68 10.93 -10.29
N LYS A 131 6.43 11.18 -11.33
CA LYS A 131 6.98 12.49 -11.66
C LYS A 131 7.48 12.53 -13.09
N ASP A 132 7.34 13.69 -13.70
CA ASP A 132 7.89 14.00 -15.03
C ASP A 132 9.43 14.15 -15.07
N ASN A 133 10.14 13.74 -14.01
CA ASN A 133 11.59 13.86 -13.97
C ASN A 133 12.26 12.53 -14.35
N PRO A 134 12.80 12.41 -15.57
CA PRO A 134 13.44 11.19 -16.05
C PRO A 134 14.69 10.80 -15.27
N ASP A 135 15.26 11.72 -14.47
CA ASP A 135 16.45 11.47 -13.65
C ASP A 135 16.15 10.75 -12.34
N ILE A 136 14.88 10.59 -11.99
CA ILE A 136 14.47 9.81 -10.81
C ILE A 136 14.01 8.44 -11.27
N THR A 137 14.94 7.50 -11.35
CA THR A 137 14.56 6.10 -11.45
C THR A 137 14.17 5.61 -10.06
N MET A 138 12.96 5.09 -9.93
CA MET A 138 12.45 4.49 -8.68
C MET A 138 13.30 3.34 -8.16
N PHE A 139 14.15 2.80 -9.00
CA PHE A 139 15.07 1.70 -8.68
C PHE A 139 16.45 2.17 -8.18
N ASP A 140 16.70 3.47 -8.16
CA ASP A 140 17.93 4.00 -7.57
C ASP A 140 17.80 4.08 -6.05
N LEU A 141 18.28 3.05 -5.37
CA LEU A 141 18.28 2.93 -3.92
C LEU A 141 18.89 4.14 -3.18
N ASN A 142 19.68 4.96 -3.86
CA ASN A 142 20.34 6.12 -3.29
C ASN A 142 19.52 7.42 -3.45
N LYS A 143 18.47 7.41 -4.29
CA LYS A 143 17.70 8.62 -4.64
C LYS A 143 16.28 8.65 -4.10
N GLN A 144 15.88 7.69 -3.30
CA GLN A 144 14.49 7.44 -2.92
C GLN A 144 13.87 8.44 -1.94
N ASN A 145 14.66 9.30 -1.34
CA ASN A 145 14.16 10.33 -0.44
C ASN A 145 14.27 11.72 -1.09
N VAL A 146 14.14 11.79 -2.40
CA VAL A 146 14.18 13.07 -3.09
C VAL A 146 12.84 13.77 -2.87
N GLY A 147 12.84 14.81 -2.07
CA GLY A 147 11.68 15.66 -1.86
C GLY A 147 11.13 16.19 -3.20
N GLY A 148 9.81 16.27 -3.32
CA GLY A 148 9.12 16.79 -4.49
C GLY A 148 8.71 15.72 -5.52
N ALA A 149 8.60 14.46 -5.14
CA ALA A 149 7.88 13.47 -5.91
C ALA A 149 6.39 13.59 -5.64
N ASP A 150 5.58 13.54 -6.68
CA ASP A 150 4.13 13.44 -6.56
C ASP A 150 3.75 12.01 -6.22
N VAL A 151 2.76 11.84 -5.33
CA VAL A 151 2.35 10.53 -4.83
C VAL A 151 0.84 10.41 -4.90
N TYR A 152 0.33 9.40 -5.63
CA TYR A 152 -1.10 9.11 -5.63
C TYR A 152 -1.59 8.86 -4.21
N GLY A 153 -2.70 9.53 -3.83
CA GLY A 153 -3.25 9.48 -2.48
C GLY A 153 -2.54 10.35 -1.44
N LEU A 154 -1.51 11.09 -1.83
CA LEU A 154 -0.79 12.07 -1.00
C LEU A 154 -0.49 13.36 -1.80
N LEU A 155 -1.42 13.77 -2.65
CA LEU A 155 -1.42 15.04 -3.37
C LEU A 155 -2.50 15.95 -2.79
N PRO A 156 -2.22 17.24 -2.60
CA PRO A 156 -3.27 18.22 -2.39
C PRO A 156 -4.30 18.13 -3.52
N ASP A 157 -5.55 18.46 -3.21
CA ASP A 157 -6.59 18.48 -4.22
C ASP A 157 -6.24 19.45 -5.36
N ASP A 158 -6.53 19.07 -6.58
CA ASP A 158 -6.29 19.84 -7.79
C ASP A 158 -7.53 19.81 -8.72
N ASP A 159 -7.42 20.41 -9.91
CA ASP A 159 -8.54 20.48 -10.87
C ASP A 159 -9.02 19.10 -11.39
N ILE A 160 -8.23 18.04 -11.18
CA ILE A 160 -8.58 16.66 -11.57
C ILE A 160 -9.42 15.96 -10.49
N HIS A 161 -9.17 16.25 -9.20
CA HIS A 161 -9.83 15.67 -8.03
C HIS A 161 -9.70 14.13 -7.87
N LEU A 162 -9.23 13.40 -8.90
CA LEU A 162 -9.14 11.94 -8.96
C LEU A 162 -7.70 11.47 -8.78
N ASN A 163 -7.05 11.90 -7.70
CA ASN A 163 -5.62 11.73 -7.43
C ASN A 163 -5.28 10.66 -6.38
N GLY A 164 -6.28 9.99 -5.83
CA GLY A 164 -6.12 8.94 -4.83
C GLY A 164 -7.09 7.79 -5.08
N TRP A 165 -6.76 6.61 -4.51
CA TRP A 165 -7.52 5.40 -4.73
C TRP A 165 -8.77 5.26 -3.86
N PHE A 166 -9.02 6.17 -2.91
CA PHE A 166 -10.30 6.22 -2.18
C PHE A 166 -11.37 6.93 -3.02
N ALA A 167 -11.62 6.38 -4.20
CA ALA A 167 -12.53 6.91 -5.22
C ALA A 167 -13.14 5.77 -6.04
N ASP A 168 -14.23 6.06 -6.79
CA ASP A 168 -14.75 5.10 -7.77
C ASP A 168 -13.84 5.01 -9.01
N TYR A 169 -13.18 6.12 -9.37
CA TYR A 169 -12.26 6.22 -10.50
C TYR A 169 -11.03 7.03 -10.11
N ILE A 170 -9.90 6.67 -10.72
CA ILE A 170 -8.63 7.42 -10.60
C ILE A 170 -8.06 7.71 -11.99
N VAL A 171 -7.44 8.87 -12.15
CA VAL A 171 -6.66 9.21 -13.35
C VAL A 171 -5.19 8.89 -13.10
N ILE A 172 -4.67 7.91 -13.81
CA ILE A 172 -3.25 7.62 -13.82
C ILE A 172 -2.61 8.50 -14.91
N ARG A 173 -1.78 9.42 -14.48
CA ARG A 173 -1.18 10.45 -15.35
C ARG A 173 -0.04 9.89 -16.19
N GLY A 174 0.18 10.47 -17.35
CA GLY A 174 1.32 10.16 -18.20
C GLY A 174 2.65 10.21 -17.45
N GLY A 175 3.57 9.31 -17.77
CA GLY A 175 4.85 9.16 -17.06
C GLY A 175 4.79 8.27 -15.82
N SER A 176 3.59 7.84 -15.37
CA SER A 176 3.45 6.91 -14.25
C SER A 176 3.93 5.51 -14.61
N THR A 177 4.52 4.83 -13.62
CA THR A 177 4.84 3.41 -13.73
C THR A 177 3.59 2.57 -13.47
N VAL A 178 3.16 1.81 -14.47
CA VAL A 178 1.94 0.99 -14.45
C VAL A 178 2.27 -0.45 -14.82
N PHE A 179 1.65 -1.42 -14.16
CA PHE A 179 1.82 -2.85 -14.45
C PHE A 179 0.47 -3.53 -14.68
N ASN A 180 0.39 -4.34 -15.74
CA ASN A 180 -0.73 -5.22 -16.00
C ASN A 180 -0.66 -6.45 -15.08
N VAL A 181 -1.64 -6.55 -14.17
CA VAL A 181 -1.76 -7.59 -13.15
C VAL A 181 -3.05 -8.40 -13.30
N SER A 182 -3.59 -8.49 -14.52
CA SER A 182 -4.85 -9.17 -14.81
C SER A 182 -4.85 -10.65 -14.45
N ASP A 183 -3.68 -11.26 -14.31
CA ASP A 183 -3.51 -12.67 -13.98
C ASP A 183 -3.65 -12.94 -12.46
N LEU A 184 -3.75 -11.88 -11.62
CA LEU A 184 -3.87 -11.96 -10.17
C LEU A 184 -5.33 -11.69 -9.72
N ASP A 185 -5.74 -12.33 -8.64
CA ASP A 185 -6.99 -12.01 -7.95
C ASP A 185 -6.92 -10.64 -7.25
N LEU A 186 -8.07 -10.14 -6.80
CA LEU A 186 -8.17 -8.81 -6.19
C LEU A 186 -7.31 -8.68 -4.93
N ASP A 187 -7.35 -9.67 -4.06
CA ASP A 187 -6.63 -9.64 -2.79
C ASP A 187 -5.11 -9.58 -3.01
N SER A 188 -4.63 -10.39 -3.96
CA SER A 188 -3.21 -10.37 -4.37
C SER A 188 -2.81 -9.03 -4.99
N ARG A 189 -3.68 -8.41 -5.79
CA ARG A 189 -3.41 -7.12 -6.42
C ARG A 189 -3.28 -5.98 -5.41
N ILE A 190 -4.12 -5.96 -4.39
CA ILE A 190 -4.08 -4.95 -3.31
C ILE A 190 -2.78 -5.07 -2.49
N LEU A 191 -2.23 -6.27 -2.36
CA LEU A 191 -1.00 -6.50 -1.61
C LEU A 191 0.28 -6.13 -2.37
N ILE A 192 0.21 -5.77 -3.65
CA ILE A 192 1.41 -5.48 -4.47
C ILE A 192 2.19 -4.29 -3.91
N GLU A 193 1.51 -3.20 -3.55
CA GLU A 193 2.19 -2.02 -3.01
C GLU A 193 2.88 -2.32 -1.68
N PRO A 194 2.22 -2.88 -0.64
CA PRO A 194 2.89 -3.29 0.59
C PRO A 194 4.03 -4.29 0.35
N CYS A 195 3.89 -5.22 -0.59
CA CYS A 195 4.98 -6.11 -0.98
C CYS A 195 6.18 -5.35 -1.56
N ALA A 196 5.92 -4.33 -2.39
CA ALA A 196 6.99 -3.53 -2.98
C ALA A 196 7.79 -2.77 -1.91
N VAL A 197 7.14 -2.25 -0.88
CA VAL A 197 7.79 -1.62 0.29
C VAL A 197 8.75 -2.62 0.96
N LEU A 198 8.29 -3.84 1.19
CA LEU A 198 9.11 -4.88 1.84
C LEU A 198 10.24 -5.41 0.95
N ILE A 199 9.98 -5.61 -0.35
CA ILE A 199 11.02 -5.99 -1.31
C ILE A 199 12.13 -4.94 -1.30
N HIS A 200 11.76 -3.65 -1.29
CA HIS A 200 12.72 -2.56 -1.19
C HIS A 200 13.54 -2.63 0.10
N ALA A 201 12.91 -2.85 1.26
CA ALA A 201 13.60 -2.99 2.53
C ALA A 201 14.57 -4.19 2.52
N VAL A 202 14.15 -5.31 1.95
CA VAL A 202 14.97 -6.52 1.82
C VAL A 202 16.15 -6.30 0.86
N GLU A 203 15.93 -5.64 -0.29
CA GLU A 203 17.04 -5.30 -1.21
C GLU A 203 18.08 -4.40 -0.53
N ARG A 204 17.65 -3.41 0.24
CA ARG A 204 18.57 -2.60 1.06
C ARG A 204 19.31 -3.44 2.10
N ALA A 205 18.63 -4.36 2.77
CA ALA A 205 19.25 -5.28 3.73
C ALA A 205 20.34 -6.15 3.06
N LYS A 206 20.10 -6.63 1.83
CA LYS A 206 21.06 -7.40 1.03
C LYS A 206 22.33 -6.61 0.71
N THR A 207 22.23 -5.30 0.49
CA THR A 207 23.42 -4.46 0.21
C THR A 207 24.41 -4.42 1.35
N THR A 208 24.00 -4.73 2.58
CA THR A 208 24.90 -4.83 3.74
C THR A 208 25.83 -6.03 3.68
N GLY A 209 25.49 -7.03 2.86
CA GLY A 209 26.21 -8.32 2.80
C GLY A 209 25.96 -9.23 4.03
N ILE A 210 25.17 -8.77 5.00
CA ILE A 210 24.83 -9.53 6.23
C ILE A 210 23.66 -10.46 5.99
N LEU A 211 22.61 -9.98 5.29
CA LEU A 211 21.42 -10.77 5.00
C LEU A 211 21.71 -11.82 3.94
N ARG A 212 21.69 -13.09 4.35
CA ARG A 212 21.99 -14.28 3.52
C ARG A 212 20.93 -15.35 3.78
N PHE A 213 20.81 -16.36 2.92
CA PHE A 213 19.83 -17.42 3.06
C PHE A 213 19.94 -18.21 4.40
N ASN A 214 21.13 -18.28 5.00
CA ASN A 214 21.36 -18.93 6.29
C ASN A 214 21.35 -17.98 7.50
N SER A 215 20.98 -16.70 7.30
CA SER A 215 20.91 -15.71 8.38
C SER A 215 19.79 -16.05 9.36
N ARG A 216 20.03 -15.73 10.62
CA ARG A 216 19.03 -15.72 11.70
C ARG A 216 18.37 -14.35 11.69
N VAL A 217 17.09 -14.32 11.37
CA VAL A 217 16.35 -13.08 11.18
C VAL A 217 15.24 -12.94 12.20
N VAL A 218 15.17 -11.79 12.85
CA VAL A 218 14.04 -11.40 13.70
C VAL A 218 13.13 -10.48 12.89
N VAL A 219 11.83 -10.75 12.93
CA VAL A 219 10.80 -9.82 12.46
C VAL A 219 10.00 -9.35 13.66
N GLN A 220 10.15 -8.08 14.00
CA GLN A 220 9.50 -7.45 15.13
C GLN A 220 8.25 -6.70 14.68
N GLY A 221 7.10 -7.15 15.19
CA GLY A 221 5.78 -6.72 14.73
C GLY A 221 5.24 -7.65 13.63
N CYS A 222 4.16 -8.36 13.94
CA CYS A 222 3.49 -9.29 13.02
C CYS A 222 2.14 -8.73 12.56
N GLY A 223 2.09 -7.41 12.29
CA GLY A 223 1.03 -6.78 11.51
C GLY A 223 1.15 -7.15 10.02
N PRO A 224 0.31 -6.57 9.13
CA PRO A 224 0.34 -6.88 7.70
C PRO A 224 1.75 -6.81 7.10
N ILE A 225 2.49 -5.74 7.38
CA ILE A 225 3.85 -5.53 6.89
C ILE A 225 4.80 -6.63 7.40
N GLY A 226 4.80 -6.94 8.70
CA GLY A 226 5.66 -8.00 9.23
C GLY A 226 5.33 -9.39 8.69
N LEU A 227 4.05 -9.69 8.48
CA LEU A 227 3.62 -10.97 7.88
C LEU A 227 4.11 -11.09 6.43
N ILE A 228 3.98 -10.03 5.62
CA ILE A 228 4.51 -9.98 4.26
C ILE A 228 6.04 -10.13 4.27
N CYS A 229 6.73 -9.45 5.20
CA CYS A 229 8.18 -9.58 5.37
C CYS A 229 8.59 -11.05 5.59
N ILE A 230 7.93 -11.73 6.51
CA ILE A 230 8.19 -13.16 6.80
C ILE A 230 8.00 -14.01 5.54
N ALA A 231 6.90 -13.80 4.81
CA ALA A 231 6.61 -14.54 3.58
C ALA A 231 7.69 -14.30 2.50
N ILE A 232 8.11 -13.05 2.29
CA ILE A 232 9.18 -12.70 1.35
C ILE A 232 10.50 -13.36 1.75
N LEU A 233 10.91 -13.22 3.01
CA LEU A 233 12.15 -13.85 3.53
C LEU A 233 12.12 -15.37 3.34
N ARG A 234 10.99 -15.99 3.61
CA ARG A 234 10.81 -17.44 3.42
C ARG A 234 10.91 -17.84 1.94
N THR A 235 10.29 -17.07 1.05
CA THR A 235 10.39 -17.30 -0.41
C THR A 235 11.82 -17.16 -0.92
N MET A 236 12.63 -16.31 -0.28
CA MET A 236 14.07 -16.16 -0.59
C MET A 236 14.93 -17.31 -0.04
N GLY A 237 14.34 -18.28 0.67
CA GLY A 237 15.06 -19.43 1.24
C GLY A 237 15.66 -19.18 2.62
N ILE A 238 15.32 -18.06 3.29
CA ILE A 238 15.72 -17.82 4.68
C ILE A 238 14.83 -18.67 5.57
N GLU A 239 15.44 -19.59 6.32
CA GLU A 239 14.70 -20.52 7.16
C GLU A 239 14.64 -20.11 8.64
N ASN A 240 15.69 -19.46 9.14
CA ASN A 240 15.79 -19.10 10.55
C ASN A 240 15.09 -17.78 10.83
N ILE A 241 13.76 -17.78 10.88
CA ILE A 241 12.95 -16.59 11.11
C ILE A 241 12.24 -16.71 12.46
N VAL A 242 12.49 -15.76 13.37
CA VAL A 242 11.77 -15.59 14.64
C VAL A 242 10.86 -14.40 14.57
N ALA A 243 9.57 -14.64 14.73
CA ALA A 243 8.55 -13.60 14.78
C ALA A 243 8.36 -13.11 16.22
N VAL A 244 8.29 -11.80 16.43
CA VAL A 244 8.07 -11.18 17.75
C VAL A 244 6.85 -10.26 17.69
N ASP A 245 5.82 -10.53 18.49
CA ASP A 245 4.62 -9.70 18.63
C ASP A 245 4.02 -9.89 20.03
N GLY A 246 3.06 -9.04 20.41
CA GLY A 246 2.31 -9.18 21.66
C GLY A 246 0.95 -9.87 21.49
N GLU A 247 0.51 -10.10 20.26
CA GLU A 247 -0.79 -10.70 19.96
C GLU A 247 -0.63 -12.12 19.44
N GLN A 248 -1.10 -13.11 20.22
CA GLN A 248 -0.93 -14.53 19.88
C GLN A 248 -1.47 -14.87 18.48
N LYS A 249 -2.63 -14.35 18.11
CA LYS A 249 -3.22 -14.57 16.78
C LYS A 249 -2.29 -14.14 15.65
N ARG A 250 -1.57 -13.02 15.82
CA ARG A 250 -0.59 -12.55 14.81
C ARG A 250 0.64 -13.46 14.74
N LEU A 251 1.08 -13.97 15.88
CA LEU A 251 2.19 -14.95 15.94
C LEU A 251 1.81 -16.27 15.29
N ASP A 252 0.56 -16.69 15.41
CA ASP A 252 0.06 -17.89 14.73
C ASP A 252 0.07 -17.69 13.22
N PHE A 253 -0.43 -16.56 12.70
CA PHE A 253 -0.31 -16.21 11.28
C PHE A 253 1.15 -16.09 10.83
N ALA A 254 2.04 -15.53 11.66
CA ALA A 254 3.47 -15.46 11.33
C ALA A 254 4.07 -16.84 11.07
N LYS A 255 3.65 -17.87 11.82
CA LYS A 255 4.08 -19.26 11.58
C LYS A 255 3.52 -19.80 10.25
N GLU A 256 2.27 -19.51 9.94
CA GLU A 256 1.66 -19.88 8.64
C GLU A 256 2.41 -19.22 7.48
N MET A 257 2.85 -17.96 7.64
CA MET A 257 3.67 -17.24 6.65
C MET A 257 5.10 -17.74 6.56
N GLY A 258 5.58 -18.57 7.48
CA GLY A 258 6.88 -19.22 7.40
C GLY A 258 7.86 -18.89 8.52
N ALA A 259 7.45 -18.19 9.58
CA ALA A 259 8.30 -18.04 10.76
C ALA A 259 8.50 -19.41 11.44
N THR A 260 9.76 -19.75 11.72
CA THR A 260 10.10 -21.06 12.33
C THR A 260 9.84 -21.09 13.84
N LYS A 261 9.98 -19.95 14.49
CA LYS A 261 9.69 -19.77 15.92
C LYS A 261 9.01 -18.42 16.15
N SER A 262 8.37 -18.28 17.28
CA SER A 262 7.70 -17.02 17.69
C SER A 262 7.93 -16.75 19.16
N VAL A 263 8.01 -15.46 19.51
CA VAL A 263 8.19 -14.97 20.87
C VAL A 263 7.09 -13.94 21.15
N ASN A 264 6.25 -14.21 22.14
CA ASN A 264 5.29 -13.23 22.62
C ASN A 264 5.97 -12.33 23.66
N PHE A 265 6.17 -11.05 23.33
CA PHE A 265 6.87 -10.15 24.24
C PHE A 265 6.11 -9.90 25.56
N LYS A 266 4.79 -10.14 25.63
CA LYS A 266 3.99 -10.02 26.84
C LYS A 266 4.35 -11.08 27.89
N ASP A 267 4.94 -12.19 27.47
CA ASP A 267 5.35 -13.28 28.36
C ASP A 267 6.71 -13.01 29.03
N HIS A 268 7.40 -11.95 28.63
CA HIS A 268 8.75 -11.61 29.09
C HIS A 268 8.79 -10.24 29.77
N LYS A 269 9.30 -10.20 31.03
CA LYS A 269 9.41 -8.95 31.78
C LYS A 269 10.74 -8.26 31.52
N GLY A 270 10.68 -7.17 30.75
CA GLY A 270 11.84 -6.34 30.42
C GLY A 270 12.63 -6.81 29.19
N ILE A 271 13.49 -5.91 28.72
CA ILE A 271 14.26 -6.08 27.48
C ILE A 271 15.20 -7.28 27.56
N GLU A 272 15.86 -7.50 28.71
CA GLU A 272 16.82 -8.60 28.88
C GLU A 272 16.15 -9.97 28.77
N ALA A 273 14.97 -10.14 29.38
CA ALA A 273 14.22 -11.39 29.29
C ALA A 273 13.71 -11.65 27.86
N LEU A 274 13.27 -10.60 27.16
CA LEU A 274 12.86 -10.71 25.76
C LEU A 274 14.05 -11.05 24.85
N ALA A 275 15.18 -10.36 25.01
CA ALA A 275 16.39 -10.65 24.26
C ALA A 275 16.87 -12.08 24.45
N LYS A 276 16.81 -12.58 25.71
CA LYS A 276 17.15 -13.97 26.02
C LYS A 276 16.20 -14.96 25.33
N ALA A 277 14.91 -14.70 25.31
CA ALA A 277 13.93 -15.56 24.64
C ALA A 277 14.16 -15.62 23.13
N VAL A 278 14.54 -14.49 22.51
CA VAL A 278 14.92 -14.45 21.08
C VAL A 278 16.22 -15.24 20.84
N GLU A 279 17.24 -15.06 21.69
CA GLU A 279 18.50 -15.81 21.62
C GLU A 279 18.26 -17.32 21.76
N ASP A 280 17.45 -17.73 22.73
CA ASP A 280 17.08 -19.15 22.94
C ASP A 280 16.30 -19.71 21.74
N SER A 281 15.56 -18.86 21.04
CA SER A 281 14.90 -19.24 19.78
C SER A 281 15.89 -19.53 18.64
N PHE A 282 17.12 -19.06 18.73
CA PHE A 282 18.22 -19.37 17.84
C PHE A 282 19.27 -20.31 18.46
N ASP A 283 18.84 -21.17 19.41
CA ASP A 283 19.69 -22.16 20.09
C ASP A 283 20.91 -21.52 20.78
N GLY A 284 20.69 -20.33 21.40
CA GLY A 284 21.71 -19.58 22.12
C GLY A 284 22.58 -18.66 21.24
N HIS A 285 22.17 -18.42 20.01
CA HIS A 285 22.86 -17.49 19.11
C HIS A 285 22.11 -16.17 18.97
N LEU A 286 22.85 -15.10 18.70
CA LEU A 286 22.24 -13.80 18.36
C LEU A 286 21.66 -13.83 16.94
N ALA A 287 20.68 -12.96 16.69
CA ALA A 287 20.21 -12.69 15.35
C ALA A 287 21.27 -11.99 14.52
N ASP A 288 21.35 -12.30 13.23
CA ASP A 288 22.23 -11.64 12.29
C ASP A 288 21.57 -10.37 11.74
N PHE A 289 20.24 -10.36 11.66
CA PHE A 289 19.46 -9.26 11.11
C PHE A 289 18.10 -9.11 11.81
N ALA A 290 17.57 -7.88 11.89
CA ALA A 290 16.26 -7.60 12.40
C ALA A 290 15.51 -6.64 11.46
N PHE A 291 14.25 -6.96 11.19
CA PHE A 291 13.26 -6.06 10.57
C PHE A 291 12.27 -5.59 11.64
N GLN A 292 11.97 -4.28 11.62
CA GLN A 292 11.03 -3.64 12.54
C GLN A 292 10.07 -2.75 11.77
#